data_e4f43fe4d927a206200ee1022889d496
#
_entry.id   e4f43fe4d927a206200ee1022889d496
#
_cell.length_a   1.000
_cell.length_b   1.000
_cell.length_c   1.000
_cell.angle_alpha   90.00
_cell.angle_beta   90.00
_cell.angle_gamma   90.00
#
_symmetry.space_group_name_H-M   'P 1'
#
loop_
_entity.id
_entity.type
_entity.pdbx_description
1 polymer ?
#
loop_
_entity_poly.entity_id
_entity_poly.type
_entity_poly.pdbx_seq_one_letter_code
_entity_poly.pdbx_strand_id
1 'polypeptide(L)'
;MAFSTDMGIAQIQAGLRAGDFTAREVAQEALAHIKAADGKVHAFLEITEEAAYAAAERIDAAIAAGSFDELGPLAGIPCAFKDNMNQEGTHTTCASHMLENYVSPYTATCVQRAIDAGCIPLGKLNMDEFAFGSSTESSAFGPTHNPWDLDRVPGGSSGGSAAAVASGMTCVALGSDTGGSIRQPASFCGIVGVKPTYGMVSRYGVVAFGSSLDQVGPFARSVEDAAAVMDAICGHDELDCTSQQVKADFRAACKQDVAGMRIGIVKEFMEADGLTEEVRERTLEAAAKLKAAGAELVEVELPHVDAAISAYYVLGPCEAFSNLARFDSVRYGLCDEGHKDLGGQYESSRAKGFGPEAKRRIMLGSYLLSAGVYEKYYYPAQQVRTLITQDYTSAYEKCDVILAPASPRTAFKFGEISDPATMYLSDVFTISLNIAGNGGMSMPCGLGRETGLPIGVQLMSPQFKDENMFRIAMALEKEYGTAPVAPEFSDGKAGE
;
A
#
# COMPACT_ATOMS: atom_id res chain seq x y z
N MET A 1 20.49 17.45 -18.36
CA MET A 1 20.77 16.50 -17.24
C MET A 1 20.31 15.14 -17.74
N ALA A 2 20.97 14.03 -17.39
CA ALA A 2 20.42 12.70 -17.74
C ALA A 2 19.33 12.31 -16.74
N PHE A 3 18.38 11.48 -17.16
CA PHE A 3 17.41 10.87 -16.23
C PHE A 3 18.15 9.94 -15.25
N SER A 4 17.67 9.90 -14.01
CA SER A 4 18.14 9.00 -12.97
C SER A 4 16.94 8.43 -12.21
N THR A 5 17.00 7.17 -11.82
CA THR A 5 15.96 6.51 -11.03
C THR A 5 15.81 7.09 -9.60
N ASP A 6 16.77 7.92 -9.17
CA ASP A 6 16.72 8.68 -7.93
C ASP A 6 15.86 9.95 -8.00
N MET A 7 15.41 10.35 -9.19
CA MET A 7 14.59 11.55 -9.38
C MET A 7 13.16 11.34 -8.85
N GLY A 8 12.60 12.38 -8.20
CA GLY A 8 11.17 12.49 -7.89
C GLY A 8 10.38 13.12 -9.06
N ILE A 9 9.05 13.15 -8.89
CA ILE A 9 8.09 13.65 -9.92
C ILE A 9 8.49 15.04 -10.43
N ALA A 10 8.74 16.00 -9.53
CA ALA A 10 9.07 17.37 -9.90
C ALA A 10 10.35 17.47 -10.76
N GLN A 11 11.37 16.68 -10.45
CA GLN A 11 12.63 16.66 -11.17
C GLN A 11 12.47 16.04 -12.57
N ILE A 12 11.75 14.92 -12.67
CA ILE A 12 11.46 14.25 -13.94
C ILE A 12 10.69 15.22 -14.86
N GLN A 13 9.64 15.82 -14.36
CA GLN A 13 8.83 16.76 -15.15
C GLN A 13 9.59 18.01 -15.55
N ALA A 14 10.47 18.53 -14.70
CA ALA A 14 11.34 19.67 -15.04
C ALA A 14 12.32 19.30 -16.18
N GLY A 15 12.93 18.11 -16.12
CA GLY A 15 13.83 17.63 -17.18
C GLY A 15 13.11 17.41 -18.50
N LEU A 16 11.91 16.83 -18.50
CA LEU A 16 11.07 16.67 -19.70
C LEU A 16 10.70 18.03 -20.33
N ARG A 17 10.30 19.00 -19.53
CA ARG A 17 10.00 20.38 -20.01
C ARG A 17 11.22 21.09 -20.57
N ALA A 18 12.39 20.87 -19.98
CA ALA A 18 13.64 21.47 -20.45
C ALA A 18 14.20 20.77 -21.68
N GLY A 19 13.70 19.58 -22.04
CA GLY A 19 14.26 18.75 -23.11
C GLY A 19 15.62 18.15 -22.73
N ASP A 20 15.90 18.01 -21.45
CA ASP A 20 17.11 17.34 -20.93
C ASP A 20 17.11 15.84 -21.29
N PHE A 21 15.93 15.25 -21.34
CA PHE A 21 15.65 13.87 -21.77
C PHE A 21 14.18 13.76 -22.26
N THR A 22 13.89 12.71 -23.02
CA THR A 22 12.55 12.38 -23.52
C THR A 22 11.80 11.42 -22.58
N ALA A 23 10.48 11.34 -22.69
CA ALA A 23 9.71 10.35 -21.95
C ALA A 23 10.06 8.92 -22.40
N ARG A 24 10.45 8.74 -23.65
CA ARG A 24 10.97 7.45 -24.16
C ARG A 24 12.26 7.04 -23.46
N GLU A 25 13.20 7.96 -23.22
CA GLU A 25 14.42 7.69 -22.45
C GLU A 25 14.08 7.36 -20.99
N VAL A 26 13.13 8.06 -20.36
CA VAL A 26 12.65 7.72 -19.01
C VAL A 26 12.11 6.30 -18.94
N ALA A 27 11.25 5.89 -19.89
CA ALA A 27 10.71 4.53 -19.95
C ALA A 27 11.82 3.50 -20.17
N GLN A 28 12.76 3.78 -21.08
CA GLN A 28 13.87 2.89 -21.41
C GLN A 28 14.78 2.64 -20.20
N GLU A 29 15.18 3.69 -19.49
CA GLU A 29 16.06 3.58 -18.31
C GLU A 29 15.35 2.91 -17.14
N ALA A 30 14.05 3.22 -16.88
CA ALA A 30 13.27 2.54 -15.87
C ALA A 30 13.16 1.03 -16.15
N LEU A 31 12.85 0.64 -17.39
CA LEU A 31 12.78 -0.77 -17.79
C LEU A 31 14.15 -1.47 -17.72
N ALA A 32 15.24 -0.77 -18.05
CA ALA A 32 16.59 -1.29 -17.91
C ALA A 32 16.94 -1.53 -16.44
N HIS A 33 16.60 -0.59 -15.55
CA HIS A 33 16.81 -0.73 -14.11
C HIS A 33 16.00 -1.89 -13.53
N ILE A 34 14.74 -2.08 -13.93
CA ILE A 34 13.94 -3.25 -13.53
C ILE A 34 14.67 -4.54 -13.94
N LYS A 35 15.10 -4.64 -15.20
CA LYS A 35 15.82 -5.83 -15.70
C LYS A 35 17.12 -6.13 -14.92
N ALA A 36 17.80 -5.11 -14.43
CA ALA A 36 19.03 -5.25 -13.64
C ALA A 36 18.76 -5.62 -12.17
N ALA A 37 17.74 -5.03 -11.55
CA ALA A 37 17.49 -5.12 -10.11
C ALA A 37 16.51 -6.24 -9.71
N ASP A 38 15.48 -6.51 -10.54
CA ASP A 38 14.35 -7.36 -10.14
C ASP A 38 14.72 -8.84 -10.01
N GLY A 39 15.79 -9.29 -10.65
CA GLY A 39 16.34 -10.63 -10.41
C GLY A 39 16.78 -10.90 -8.95
N LYS A 40 17.07 -9.83 -8.17
CA LYS A 40 17.40 -9.91 -6.75
C LYS A 40 16.18 -9.63 -5.85
N VAL A 41 15.29 -8.73 -6.28
CA VAL A 41 14.17 -8.20 -5.45
C VAL A 41 12.87 -8.98 -5.66
N HIS A 42 12.58 -9.46 -6.87
CA HIS A 42 11.33 -10.14 -7.24
C HIS A 42 10.07 -9.32 -6.93
N ALA A 43 10.11 -8.03 -7.29
CA ALA A 43 9.00 -7.12 -7.09
C ALA A 43 7.95 -7.19 -8.21
N PHE A 44 8.34 -7.55 -9.45
CA PHE A 44 7.45 -7.61 -10.60
C PHE A 44 6.99 -9.03 -10.91
N LEU A 45 5.70 -9.19 -11.22
CA LEU A 45 5.13 -10.42 -11.78
C LEU A 45 4.97 -10.31 -13.30
N GLU A 46 4.72 -9.10 -13.82
CA GLU A 46 4.61 -8.82 -15.25
C GLU A 46 5.15 -7.42 -15.54
N ILE A 47 5.92 -7.29 -16.61
CA ILE A 47 6.44 -6.01 -17.12
C ILE A 47 5.66 -5.66 -18.39
N THR A 48 5.10 -4.44 -18.45
CA THR A 48 4.26 -3.96 -19.57
C THR A 48 5.04 -3.04 -20.50
N GLU A 49 6.11 -3.58 -21.14
CA GLU A 49 7.06 -2.82 -21.94
C GLU A 49 6.39 -2.05 -23.09
N GLU A 50 5.46 -2.70 -23.83
CA GLU A 50 4.73 -2.06 -24.94
C GLU A 50 3.85 -0.89 -24.46
N ALA A 51 3.13 -1.07 -23.33
CA ALA A 51 2.31 -0.01 -22.77
C ALA A 51 3.16 1.17 -22.26
N ALA A 52 4.33 0.90 -21.68
CA ALA A 52 5.27 1.92 -21.23
C ALA A 52 5.77 2.78 -22.40
N TYR A 53 6.20 2.15 -23.49
CA TYR A 53 6.64 2.90 -24.67
C TYR A 53 5.51 3.65 -25.37
N ALA A 54 4.31 3.07 -25.48
CA ALA A 54 3.15 3.75 -26.04
C ALA A 54 2.74 4.98 -25.22
N ALA A 55 2.82 4.92 -23.90
CA ALA A 55 2.61 6.07 -23.02
C ALA A 55 3.69 7.14 -23.23
N ALA A 56 4.95 6.74 -23.25
CA ALA A 56 6.08 7.64 -23.48
C ALA A 56 5.98 8.38 -24.82
N GLU A 57 5.61 7.71 -25.90
CA GLU A 57 5.43 8.33 -27.23
C GLU A 57 4.30 9.38 -27.22
N ARG A 58 3.20 9.12 -26.51
CA ARG A 58 2.11 10.13 -26.34
C ARG A 58 2.60 11.35 -25.59
N ILE A 59 3.44 11.17 -24.57
CA ILE A 59 4.00 12.26 -23.76
C ILE A 59 4.98 13.09 -24.61
N ASP A 60 5.89 12.46 -25.33
CA ASP A 60 6.83 13.13 -26.22
C ASP A 60 6.13 13.90 -27.34
N ALA A 61 5.02 13.36 -27.88
CA ALA A 61 4.19 14.07 -28.85
C ALA A 61 3.51 15.30 -28.23
N ALA A 62 3.04 15.22 -26.99
CA ALA A 62 2.46 16.36 -26.27
C ALA A 62 3.49 17.44 -25.94
N ILE A 63 4.73 17.05 -25.59
CA ILE A 63 5.86 17.99 -25.41
C ILE A 63 6.13 18.74 -26.72
N ALA A 64 6.23 18.02 -27.83
CA ALA A 64 6.48 18.59 -29.14
C ALA A 64 5.34 19.54 -29.60
N ALA A 65 4.09 19.26 -29.20
CA ALA A 65 2.93 20.09 -29.47
C ALA A 65 2.78 21.29 -28.49
N GLY A 66 3.58 21.37 -27.42
CA GLY A 66 3.47 22.40 -26.38
C GLY A 66 2.29 22.23 -25.43
N SER A 67 1.71 21.01 -25.35
CA SER A 67 0.56 20.67 -24.51
C SER A 67 0.90 19.75 -23.32
N PHE A 68 2.17 19.68 -22.91
CA PHE A 68 2.62 18.83 -21.81
C PHE A 68 1.87 19.08 -20.49
N ASP A 69 1.56 20.34 -20.19
CA ASP A 69 0.88 20.71 -18.94
C ASP A 69 -0.61 20.29 -18.91
N GLU A 70 -1.17 19.85 -20.04
CA GLU A 70 -2.53 19.32 -20.15
C GLU A 70 -2.62 17.82 -19.79
N LEU A 71 -1.46 17.12 -19.70
CA LEU A 71 -1.41 15.68 -19.46
C LEU A 71 -1.70 15.27 -18.01
N GLY A 72 -1.64 16.20 -17.06
CA GLY A 72 -1.93 15.93 -15.66
C GLY A 72 -0.69 15.75 -14.75
N PRO A 73 -0.93 15.50 -13.44
CA PRO A 73 0.12 15.58 -12.42
C PRO A 73 1.16 14.45 -12.50
N LEU A 74 0.90 13.38 -13.22
CA LEU A 74 1.81 12.23 -13.37
C LEU A 74 2.46 12.14 -14.76
N ALA A 75 2.39 13.22 -15.55
CA ALA A 75 2.94 13.22 -16.90
C ALA A 75 4.42 12.83 -16.94
N GLY A 76 4.72 11.70 -17.62
CA GLY A 76 6.07 11.18 -17.78
C GLY A 76 6.61 10.39 -16.58
N ILE A 77 5.79 10.07 -15.58
CA ILE A 77 6.25 9.42 -14.35
C ILE A 77 6.10 7.89 -14.42
N PRO A 78 7.21 7.13 -14.24
CA PRO A 78 7.17 5.69 -14.11
C PRO A 78 6.28 5.25 -12.94
N CYS A 79 5.28 4.39 -13.22
CA CYS A 79 4.32 3.90 -12.22
C CYS A 79 4.07 2.40 -12.40
N ALA A 80 3.91 1.65 -11.31
CA ALA A 80 3.56 0.24 -11.35
C ALA A 80 2.43 -0.07 -10.36
N PHE A 81 1.70 -1.17 -10.60
CA PHE A 81 0.45 -1.44 -9.92
C PHE A 81 0.45 -2.81 -9.24
N LYS A 82 0.01 -2.87 -7.98
CA LYS A 82 -0.16 -4.14 -7.26
C LYS A 82 -1.05 -5.09 -8.06
N ASP A 83 -0.71 -6.36 -8.06
CA ASP A 83 -1.32 -7.37 -8.94
C ASP A 83 -2.75 -7.80 -8.57
N ASN A 84 -3.39 -7.12 -7.64
CA ASN A 84 -4.84 -7.21 -7.41
C ASN A 84 -5.64 -6.10 -8.12
N MET A 85 -5.00 -5.23 -8.90
CA MET A 85 -5.64 -4.17 -9.67
C MET A 85 -5.67 -4.56 -11.14
N ASN A 86 -6.86 -4.57 -11.73
CA ASN A 86 -7.03 -4.84 -13.15
C ASN A 86 -6.38 -3.75 -14.01
N GLN A 87 -5.63 -4.17 -15.01
CA GLN A 87 -5.20 -3.35 -16.14
C GLN A 87 -5.52 -4.13 -17.41
N GLU A 88 -6.26 -3.54 -18.31
CA GLU A 88 -6.72 -4.20 -19.54
C GLU A 88 -5.54 -4.80 -20.32
N GLY A 89 -5.70 -6.06 -20.76
CA GLY A 89 -4.69 -6.78 -21.55
C GLY A 89 -3.53 -7.35 -20.73
N THR A 90 -3.47 -7.14 -19.40
CA THR A 90 -2.44 -7.71 -18.52
C THR A 90 -3.01 -8.79 -17.60
N HIS A 91 -2.15 -9.62 -17.04
CA HIS A 91 -2.56 -10.56 -16.01
C HIS A 91 -2.93 -9.82 -14.71
N THR A 92 -3.93 -10.35 -14.02
CA THR A 92 -4.28 -9.96 -12.65
C THR A 92 -4.43 -11.23 -11.83
N THR A 93 -3.30 -11.70 -11.28
CA THR A 93 -3.21 -13.02 -10.64
C THR A 93 -3.51 -12.98 -9.15
N CYS A 94 -3.43 -11.80 -8.50
CA CYS A 94 -3.43 -11.67 -7.05
C CYS A 94 -2.37 -12.55 -6.37
N ALA A 95 -1.26 -12.79 -7.05
CA ALA A 95 -0.19 -13.71 -6.64
C ALA A 95 -0.68 -15.12 -6.29
N SER A 96 -1.70 -15.63 -7.00
CA SER A 96 -2.35 -16.93 -6.78
C SER A 96 -2.42 -17.74 -8.07
N HIS A 97 -2.18 -19.05 -7.97
CA HIS A 97 -2.44 -19.96 -9.08
C HIS A 97 -3.92 -20.00 -9.49
N MET A 98 -4.85 -19.58 -8.62
CA MET A 98 -6.28 -19.51 -8.94
C MET A 98 -6.57 -18.57 -10.11
N LEU A 99 -5.77 -17.51 -10.28
CA LEU A 99 -5.92 -16.49 -11.33
C LEU A 99 -4.70 -16.38 -12.25
N GLU A 100 -3.77 -17.34 -12.24
CA GLU A 100 -2.51 -17.23 -13.01
C GLU A 100 -2.72 -16.99 -14.52
N ASN A 101 -3.83 -17.47 -15.07
CA ASN A 101 -4.19 -17.34 -16.50
C ASN A 101 -5.23 -16.25 -16.76
N TYR A 102 -5.57 -15.44 -15.75
CA TYR A 102 -6.60 -14.41 -15.91
C TYR A 102 -6.00 -13.14 -16.49
N VAL A 103 -6.33 -12.85 -17.75
CA VAL A 103 -6.04 -11.58 -18.42
C VAL A 103 -7.23 -10.65 -18.22
N SER A 104 -7.00 -9.47 -17.69
CA SER A 104 -8.06 -8.52 -17.40
C SER A 104 -8.68 -7.92 -18.68
N PRO A 105 -10.03 -7.96 -18.84
CA PRO A 105 -10.72 -7.36 -19.97
C PRO A 105 -11.04 -5.85 -19.76
N TYR A 106 -10.65 -5.24 -18.65
CA TYR A 106 -10.88 -3.83 -18.33
C TYR A 106 -9.89 -3.33 -17.29
N THR A 107 -9.76 -2.01 -17.18
CA THR A 107 -8.83 -1.36 -16.23
C THR A 107 -9.58 -0.88 -14.98
N ALA A 108 -8.97 -1.07 -13.80
CA ALA A 108 -9.47 -0.52 -12.53
C ALA A 108 -9.46 1.02 -12.55
N THR A 109 -10.47 1.65 -11.97
CA THR A 109 -10.60 3.12 -11.98
C THR A 109 -9.36 3.83 -11.44
N CYS A 110 -8.75 3.34 -10.35
CA CYS A 110 -7.54 3.94 -9.78
C CYS A 110 -6.34 3.85 -10.75
N VAL A 111 -6.19 2.74 -11.47
CA VAL A 111 -5.16 2.55 -12.50
C VAL A 111 -5.44 3.44 -13.72
N GLN A 112 -6.69 3.48 -14.19
CA GLN A 112 -7.09 4.31 -15.32
C GLN A 112 -6.83 5.80 -15.04
N ARG A 113 -7.19 6.28 -13.86
CA ARG A 113 -6.91 7.67 -13.44
C ARG A 113 -5.42 7.99 -13.40
N ALA A 114 -4.58 7.06 -12.94
CA ALA A 114 -3.13 7.26 -13.00
C ALA A 114 -2.61 7.34 -14.43
N ILE A 115 -3.13 6.49 -15.34
CA ILE A 115 -2.80 6.52 -16.78
C ILE A 115 -3.30 7.82 -17.42
N ASP A 116 -4.52 8.24 -17.13
CA ASP A 116 -5.11 9.48 -17.65
C ASP A 116 -4.36 10.72 -17.14
N ALA A 117 -3.79 10.64 -15.93
CA ALA A 117 -2.90 11.67 -15.38
C ALA A 117 -1.49 11.66 -16.00
N GLY A 118 -1.25 10.80 -17.00
CA GLY A 118 -0.04 10.79 -17.82
C GLY A 118 1.08 9.89 -17.32
N CYS A 119 0.85 8.94 -16.41
CA CYS A 119 1.91 8.05 -15.96
C CYS A 119 2.39 7.09 -17.07
N ILE A 120 3.61 6.59 -16.91
CA ILE A 120 4.20 5.52 -17.73
C ILE A 120 3.99 4.21 -16.97
N PRO A 121 3.05 3.32 -17.40
CA PRO A 121 2.75 2.07 -16.71
C PRO A 121 3.84 1.04 -16.98
N LEU A 122 4.55 0.60 -15.93
CA LEU A 122 5.69 -0.31 -16.04
C LEU A 122 5.32 -1.79 -15.86
N GLY A 123 4.24 -2.09 -15.11
CA GLY A 123 3.84 -3.49 -14.89
C GLY A 123 3.07 -3.75 -13.61
N LYS A 124 2.96 -5.05 -13.30
CA LYS A 124 2.20 -5.62 -12.18
C LYS A 124 3.14 -6.10 -11.09
N LEU A 125 2.83 -5.74 -9.85
CA LEU A 125 3.72 -5.92 -8.70
C LEU A 125 3.28 -7.05 -7.78
N ASN A 126 4.24 -7.82 -7.32
CA ASN A 126 4.06 -8.96 -6.44
C ASN A 126 3.40 -8.57 -5.10
N MET A 127 2.75 -9.54 -4.48
CA MET A 127 1.96 -9.35 -3.28
C MET A 127 1.78 -10.67 -2.50
N ASP A 128 1.32 -10.61 -1.27
CA ASP A 128 0.75 -11.78 -0.63
C ASP A 128 -0.50 -12.27 -1.37
N GLU A 129 -0.68 -13.58 -1.47
CA GLU A 129 -1.80 -14.19 -2.17
C GLU A 129 -3.16 -13.60 -1.73
N PHE A 130 -3.94 -13.02 -2.67
CA PHE A 130 -5.21 -12.33 -2.42
C PHE A 130 -5.15 -11.26 -1.31
N ALA A 131 -3.98 -10.67 -1.11
CA ALA A 131 -3.70 -9.72 -0.03
C ALA A 131 -3.78 -10.32 1.39
N PHE A 132 -3.64 -11.65 1.54
CA PHE A 132 -3.65 -12.37 2.81
C PHE A 132 -2.24 -12.56 3.35
N GLY A 133 -1.71 -11.56 4.02
CA GLY A 133 -0.38 -11.63 4.61
C GLY A 133 0.18 -10.26 4.93
N SER A 134 1.34 -10.28 5.59
CA SER A 134 2.06 -9.08 6.05
C SER A 134 3.57 -9.18 5.75
N SER A 135 3.97 -10.07 4.79
CA SER A 135 5.38 -10.33 4.49
C SER A 135 5.71 -10.56 3.01
N THR A 136 4.71 -10.80 2.17
CA THR A 136 4.83 -11.19 0.75
C THR A 136 5.50 -12.56 0.57
N GLU A 137 5.56 -13.39 1.62
CA GLU A 137 6.05 -14.78 1.55
C GLU A 137 5.00 -15.74 0.97
N SER A 138 3.70 -15.37 0.99
CA SER A 138 2.60 -16.23 0.54
C SER A 138 2.33 -16.17 -0.97
N SER A 139 3.09 -15.40 -1.73
CA SER A 139 2.96 -15.35 -3.20
C SER A 139 3.20 -16.72 -3.83
N ALA A 140 2.30 -17.15 -4.72
CA ALA A 140 2.45 -18.38 -5.49
C ALA A 140 3.64 -18.34 -6.47
N PHE A 141 4.15 -17.15 -6.77
CA PHE A 141 5.26 -16.91 -7.71
C PHE A 141 6.61 -16.66 -7.02
N GLY A 142 6.67 -16.86 -5.72
CA GLY A 142 7.86 -16.64 -4.90
C GLY A 142 7.82 -15.32 -4.13
N PRO A 143 8.63 -15.20 -3.06
CA PRO A 143 8.64 -14.02 -2.20
C PRO A 143 9.31 -12.82 -2.86
N THR A 144 8.91 -11.62 -2.45
CA THR A 144 9.65 -10.39 -2.72
C THR A 144 10.65 -10.13 -1.60
N HIS A 145 11.84 -9.66 -1.94
CA HIS A 145 12.93 -9.37 -1.02
C HIS A 145 12.99 -7.88 -0.67
N ASN A 146 13.36 -7.57 0.57
CA ASN A 146 13.52 -6.19 1.01
C ASN A 146 14.80 -5.58 0.42
N PRO A 147 14.73 -4.44 -0.29
CA PRO A 147 15.92 -3.82 -0.91
C PRO A 147 16.99 -3.36 0.08
N TRP A 148 16.67 -3.19 1.37
CA TRP A 148 17.64 -2.83 2.40
C TRP A 148 18.43 -4.02 2.93
N ASP A 149 17.86 -5.22 2.88
CA ASP A 149 18.48 -6.48 3.26
C ASP A 149 17.72 -7.63 2.58
N LEU A 150 18.31 -8.24 1.58
CA LEU A 150 17.68 -9.26 0.73
C LEU A 150 17.33 -10.55 1.48
N ASP A 151 17.82 -10.75 2.70
CA ASP A 151 17.43 -11.88 3.57
C ASP A 151 16.15 -11.61 4.37
N ARG A 152 15.53 -10.43 4.18
CA ARG A 152 14.36 -9.97 4.94
C ARG A 152 13.15 -9.71 4.06
N VAL A 153 12.00 -9.78 4.72
CA VAL A 153 10.71 -9.49 4.09
C VAL A 153 10.55 -7.99 3.81
N PRO A 154 9.93 -7.59 2.70
CA PRO A 154 9.61 -6.18 2.42
C PRO A 154 8.37 -5.70 3.18
N GLY A 155 7.75 -6.60 3.95
CA GLY A 155 6.39 -6.42 4.45
C GLY A 155 5.33 -6.86 3.44
N GLY A 156 4.06 -6.66 3.78
CA GLY A 156 2.93 -7.09 2.97
C GLY A 156 1.59 -6.52 3.43
N SER A 157 0.59 -6.76 2.63
CA SER A 157 0.55 -7.56 1.40
C SER A 157 1.05 -6.84 0.14
N SER A 158 1.40 -5.54 0.17
CA SER A 158 1.91 -4.79 -1.00
C SER A 158 3.45 -4.74 -1.02
N GLY A 159 4.13 -5.86 -0.71
CA GLY A 159 5.59 -5.89 -0.59
C GLY A 159 6.30 -5.60 -1.92
N GLY A 160 5.79 -6.10 -3.04
CA GLY A 160 6.32 -5.78 -4.37
C GLY A 160 6.23 -4.28 -4.68
N SER A 161 5.10 -3.62 -4.31
CA SER A 161 4.94 -2.18 -4.50
C SER A 161 5.93 -1.36 -3.67
N ALA A 162 6.12 -1.73 -2.41
CA ALA A 162 7.08 -1.07 -1.54
C ALA A 162 8.52 -1.29 -2.00
N ALA A 163 8.88 -2.53 -2.32
CA ALA A 163 10.23 -2.90 -2.76
C ALA A 163 10.60 -2.24 -4.10
N ALA A 164 9.67 -2.18 -5.08
CA ALA A 164 9.90 -1.54 -6.36
C ALA A 164 10.23 -0.04 -6.24
N VAL A 165 9.53 0.68 -5.34
CA VAL A 165 9.81 2.10 -5.07
C VAL A 165 11.10 2.27 -4.29
N ALA A 166 11.34 1.44 -3.27
CA ALA A 166 12.54 1.52 -2.43
C ALA A 166 13.83 1.19 -3.19
N SER A 167 13.76 0.35 -4.23
CA SER A 167 14.89 0.01 -5.10
C SER A 167 15.03 0.91 -6.32
N GLY A 168 14.18 1.94 -6.48
CA GLY A 168 14.23 2.84 -7.64
C GLY A 168 13.71 2.23 -8.96
N MET A 169 13.17 1.01 -8.96
CA MET A 169 12.61 0.39 -10.17
C MET A 169 11.38 1.13 -10.72
N THR A 170 10.72 1.87 -9.87
CA THR A 170 9.64 2.79 -10.25
C THR A 170 9.67 4.03 -9.36
N CYS A 171 9.23 5.17 -9.89
CA CYS A 171 9.14 6.40 -9.11
C CYS A 171 8.01 6.31 -8.06
N VAL A 172 6.86 5.81 -8.47
CA VAL A 172 5.68 5.61 -7.63
C VAL A 172 5.02 4.26 -7.92
N ALA A 173 4.27 3.72 -6.96
CA ALA A 173 3.48 2.52 -7.14
C ALA A 173 2.12 2.64 -6.46
N LEU A 174 1.12 1.88 -6.94
CA LEU A 174 -0.13 1.69 -6.22
C LEU A 174 -0.13 0.38 -5.45
N GLY A 175 -0.69 0.42 -4.24
CA GLY A 175 -0.96 -0.73 -3.41
C GLY A 175 -2.36 -0.73 -2.83
N SER A 176 -2.69 -1.76 -2.06
CA SER A 176 -3.95 -1.86 -1.32
C SER A 176 -3.70 -2.15 0.15
N ASP A 177 -4.53 -1.59 1.02
CA ASP A 177 -4.41 -1.68 2.48
C ASP A 177 -5.76 -2.10 3.08
N THR A 178 -5.81 -3.27 3.67
CA THR A 178 -6.99 -3.84 4.33
C THR A 178 -6.82 -3.86 5.85
N GLY A 179 -5.58 -3.99 6.32
CA GLY A 179 -5.22 -4.02 7.73
C GLY A 179 -3.84 -3.42 8.03
N GLY A 180 -3.18 -2.79 7.05
CA GLY A 180 -1.83 -2.25 7.17
C GLY A 180 -1.00 -2.44 5.91
N SER A 181 -1.57 -3.08 4.87
CA SER A 181 -0.82 -3.59 3.72
C SER A 181 -0.23 -2.55 2.75
N ILE A 182 -0.35 -1.26 3.05
CA ILE A 182 0.45 -0.16 2.48
C ILE A 182 1.42 0.36 3.54
N ARG A 183 0.93 0.65 4.75
CA ARG A 183 1.68 1.37 5.79
C ARG A 183 2.81 0.56 6.37
N GLN A 184 2.58 -0.73 6.65
CA GLN A 184 3.60 -1.63 7.19
C GLN A 184 4.73 -1.89 6.19
N PRO A 185 4.49 -2.30 4.90
CA PRO A 185 5.59 -2.45 3.95
C PRO A 185 6.30 -1.14 3.62
N ALA A 186 5.60 0.01 3.64
CA ALA A 186 6.26 1.32 3.51
C ALA A 186 7.27 1.56 4.66
N SER A 187 6.91 1.22 5.89
CA SER A 187 7.81 1.28 7.05
C SER A 187 9.03 0.38 6.89
N PHE A 188 8.82 -0.88 6.48
CA PHE A 188 9.90 -1.87 6.32
C PHE A 188 10.86 -1.55 5.17
N CYS A 189 10.36 -0.91 4.11
CA CYS A 189 11.17 -0.51 2.97
C CYS A 189 11.66 0.95 3.04
N GLY A 190 11.33 1.69 4.12
CA GLY A 190 11.83 3.03 4.36
C GLY A 190 11.31 4.09 3.37
N ILE A 191 10.05 4.01 2.98
CA ILE A 191 9.40 4.91 2.02
C ILE A 191 8.07 5.44 2.55
N VAL A 192 7.45 6.37 1.85
CA VAL A 192 6.11 6.89 2.15
C VAL A 192 5.05 5.95 1.57
N GLY A 193 4.04 5.60 2.38
CA GLY A 193 2.88 4.83 1.93
C GLY A 193 1.59 5.41 2.50
N VAL A 194 0.61 5.70 1.65
CA VAL A 194 -0.64 6.37 2.04
C VAL A 194 -1.83 5.45 1.86
N LYS A 195 -2.56 5.24 2.94
CA LYS A 195 -3.90 4.64 2.95
C LYS A 195 -4.92 5.77 3.15
N PRO A 196 -5.68 6.18 2.13
CA PRO A 196 -6.67 7.24 2.31
C PRO A 196 -7.84 6.81 3.20
N THR A 197 -8.67 7.75 3.56
CA THR A 197 -10.00 7.49 4.15
C THR A 197 -10.81 6.57 3.24
N TYR A 198 -11.59 5.66 3.85
CA TYR A 198 -12.43 4.70 3.13
C TYR A 198 -13.39 5.42 2.15
N GLY A 199 -13.33 4.99 0.88
CA GLY A 199 -14.15 5.53 -0.20
C GLY A 199 -13.60 6.77 -0.90
N MET A 200 -12.42 7.30 -0.53
CA MET A 200 -11.79 8.41 -1.27
C MET A 200 -11.23 8.00 -2.62
N VAL A 201 -10.75 6.77 -2.74
CA VAL A 201 -10.28 6.18 -4.00
C VAL A 201 -11.20 5.03 -4.37
N SER A 202 -11.64 4.99 -5.64
CA SER A 202 -12.49 3.92 -6.14
C SER A 202 -11.78 2.57 -6.09
N ARG A 203 -12.53 1.54 -5.74
CA ARG A 203 -12.10 0.13 -5.75
C ARG A 203 -12.67 -0.65 -6.92
N TYR A 204 -13.37 0.01 -7.85
CA TYR A 204 -13.83 -0.66 -9.07
C TYR A 204 -12.65 -1.24 -9.85
N GLY A 205 -12.72 -2.54 -10.16
CA GLY A 205 -11.64 -3.27 -10.83
C GLY A 205 -10.50 -3.73 -9.92
N VAL A 206 -10.61 -3.54 -8.60
CA VAL A 206 -9.69 -4.10 -7.60
C VAL A 206 -10.27 -5.40 -7.07
N VAL A 207 -9.48 -6.47 -7.07
CA VAL A 207 -9.91 -7.76 -6.50
C VAL A 207 -10.02 -7.62 -4.99
N ALA A 208 -11.23 -7.84 -4.47
CA ALA A 208 -11.56 -7.58 -3.08
C ALA A 208 -11.04 -8.67 -2.13
N PHE A 209 -10.38 -8.24 -1.06
CA PHE A 209 -10.19 -9.04 0.15
C PHE A 209 -11.34 -8.80 1.13
N GLY A 210 -11.40 -7.62 1.75
CA GLY A 210 -12.41 -7.19 2.71
C GLY A 210 -13.14 -5.94 2.22
N SER A 211 -14.36 -6.13 1.69
CA SER A 211 -15.11 -5.07 1.01
C SER A 211 -15.40 -3.85 1.89
N SER A 212 -15.43 -4.02 3.22
CA SER A 212 -15.64 -2.93 4.17
C SER A 212 -14.35 -2.34 4.73
N LEU A 213 -13.17 -2.80 4.27
CA LEU A 213 -11.86 -2.46 4.81
C LEU A 213 -10.86 -2.01 3.74
N ASP A 214 -10.92 -2.58 2.53
CA ASP A 214 -9.95 -2.35 1.46
C ASP A 214 -9.86 -0.89 1.03
N GLN A 215 -8.64 -0.37 0.90
CA GLN A 215 -8.33 0.94 0.36
C GLN A 215 -7.17 0.83 -0.64
N VAL A 216 -7.18 1.68 -1.67
CA VAL A 216 -6.06 1.84 -2.62
C VAL A 216 -5.33 3.12 -2.30
N GLY A 217 -3.99 3.08 -2.37
CA GLY A 217 -3.17 4.26 -2.18
C GLY A 217 -1.74 4.09 -2.69
N PRO A 218 -0.98 5.20 -2.74
CA PRO A 218 0.35 5.22 -3.30
C PRO A 218 1.46 4.81 -2.34
N PHE A 219 2.55 4.36 -2.96
CA PHE A 219 3.91 4.38 -2.44
C PHE A 219 4.75 5.39 -3.22
N ALA A 220 5.58 6.15 -2.52
CA ALA A 220 6.52 7.10 -3.09
C ALA A 220 7.72 7.29 -2.17
N ARG A 221 8.81 7.91 -2.66
CA ARG A 221 9.96 8.25 -1.80
C ARG A 221 9.83 9.60 -1.12
N SER A 222 8.93 10.46 -1.61
CA SER A 222 8.64 11.75 -0.97
C SER A 222 7.16 11.92 -0.67
N VAL A 223 6.86 12.78 0.29
CA VAL A 223 5.49 13.16 0.65
C VAL A 223 4.82 13.91 -0.49
N GLU A 224 5.57 14.75 -1.21
CA GLU A 224 5.04 15.54 -2.34
C GLU A 224 4.69 14.65 -3.53
N ASP A 225 5.50 13.61 -3.82
CA ASP A 225 5.21 12.63 -4.86
C ASP A 225 3.96 11.79 -4.49
N ALA A 226 3.84 11.36 -3.23
CA ALA A 226 2.65 10.68 -2.76
C ALA A 226 1.39 11.55 -2.87
N ALA A 227 1.50 12.86 -2.59
CA ALA A 227 0.43 13.84 -2.76
C ALA A 227 0.00 13.98 -4.23
N ALA A 228 0.95 14.01 -5.15
CA ALA A 228 0.66 14.10 -6.59
C ALA A 228 -0.11 12.87 -7.09
N VAL A 229 0.25 11.67 -6.61
CA VAL A 229 -0.48 10.44 -6.94
C VAL A 229 -1.89 10.48 -6.33
N MET A 230 -2.03 10.89 -5.06
CA MET A 230 -3.34 11.03 -4.41
C MET A 230 -4.26 12.02 -5.15
N ASP A 231 -3.73 13.18 -5.56
CA ASP A 231 -4.49 14.17 -6.37
C ASP A 231 -4.97 13.54 -7.71
N ALA A 232 -4.20 12.61 -8.29
CA ALA A 232 -4.55 11.94 -9.54
C ALA A 232 -5.65 10.88 -9.36
N ILE A 233 -5.57 10.04 -8.30
CA ILE A 233 -6.41 8.85 -8.17
C ILE A 233 -7.67 9.05 -7.34
N CYS A 234 -7.71 10.07 -6.46
CA CYS A 234 -8.88 10.39 -5.62
C CYS A 234 -10.06 10.92 -6.45
N GLY A 235 -11.26 10.72 -5.91
CA GLY A 235 -12.48 11.28 -6.45
C GLY A 235 -13.60 10.27 -6.59
N HIS A 236 -14.82 10.76 -6.79
CA HIS A 236 -16.04 9.97 -6.89
C HIS A 236 -16.05 9.10 -8.16
N ASP A 237 -16.56 7.88 -7.99
CA ASP A 237 -16.78 6.91 -9.08
C ASP A 237 -18.15 6.25 -8.92
N GLU A 238 -19.01 6.39 -9.92
CA GLU A 238 -20.35 5.78 -9.92
C GLU A 238 -20.31 4.24 -9.98
N LEU A 239 -19.17 3.66 -10.41
CA LEU A 239 -18.98 2.22 -10.49
C LEU A 239 -18.62 1.57 -9.14
N ASP A 240 -18.27 2.38 -8.13
CA ASP A 240 -18.04 1.92 -6.75
C ASP A 240 -19.07 2.57 -5.82
N CYS A 241 -20.04 1.79 -5.36
CA CYS A 241 -21.12 2.27 -4.48
C CYS A 241 -20.63 2.80 -3.11
N THR A 242 -19.36 2.57 -2.75
CA THR A 242 -18.75 3.09 -1.53
C THR A 242 -17.95 4.37 -1.75
N SER A 243 -17.75 4.77 -3.01
CA SER A 243 -17.00 5.96 -3.38
C SER A 243 -17.68 7.24 -2.90
N GLN A 244 -16.91 8.12 -2.26
CA GLN A 244 -17.40 9.35 -1.63
C GLN A 244 -17.15 10.57 -2.52
N GLN A 245 -18.04 11.56 -2.43
CA GLN A 245 -17.88 12.85 -3.13
C GLN A 245 -16.99 13.77 -2.30
N VAL A 246 -15.67 13.56 -2.35
CA VAL A 246 -14.70 14.35 -1.62
C VAL A 246 -13.82 15.12 -2.61
N LYS A 247 -13.54 16.38 -2.28
CA LYS A 247 -12.52 17.20 -2.95
C LYS A 247 -11.40 17.41 -1.96
N ALA A 248 -10.19 17.06 -2.35
CA ALA A 248 -8.97 17.26 -1.58
C ALA A 248 -7.89 17.84 -2.52
N ASP A 249 -6.93 18.56 -1.97
CA ASP A 249 -5.75 19.08 -2.66
C ASP A 249 -4.54 18.80 -1.78
N PHE A 250 -3.98 17.61 -1.99
CA PHE A 250 -2.89 17.11 -1.15
C PHE A 250 -1.58 17.87 -1.38
N ARG A 251 -1.31 18.30 -2.62
CA ARG A 251 -0.11 19.11 -2.90
C ARG A 251 -0.22 20.52 -2.32
N ALA A 252 -1.41 21.09 -2.23
CA ALA A 252 -1.59 22.35 -1.52
C ALA A 252 -1.40 22.18 -0.01
N ALA A 253 -1.84 21.06 0.56
CA ALA A 253 -1.60 20.73 1.96
C ALA A 253 -0.11 20.63 2.29
N CYS A 254 0.71 20.07 1.41
CA CYS A 254 2.17 19.99 1.59
C CYS A 254 2.87 21.34 1.76
N LYS A 255 2.25 22.45 1.32
CA LYS A 255 2.80 23.80 1.42
C LYS A 255 2.45 24.53 2.72
N GLN A 256 1.61 23.94 3.56
CA GLN A 256 1.16 24.52 4.82
C GLN A 256 2.11 24.15 5.96
N ASP A 257 2.21 25.04 6.96
CA ASP A 257 2.98 24.76 8.18
C ASP A 257 2.17 23.94 9.21
N VAL A 258 2.82 23.49 10.26
CA VAL A 258 2.23 22.66 11.33
C VAL A 258 2.01 23.41 12.63
N ALA A 259 2.30 24.72 12.66
CA ALA A 259 2.19 25.53 13.87
C ALA A 259 0.75 25.51 14.40
N GLY A 260 0.61 25.19 15.69
CA GLY A 260 -0.68 25.09 16.38
C GLY A 260 -1.49 23.83 16.05
N MET A 261 -1.01 22.91 15.18
CA MET A 261 -1.67 21.61 15.03
C MET A 261 -1.46 20.75 16.25
N ARG A 262 -2.53 20.09 16.70
CA ARG A 262 -2.53 19.18 17.86
C ARG A 262 -2.25 17.76 17.37
N ILE A 263 -1.20 17.14 17.90
CA ILE A 263 -0.77 15.79 17.54
C ILE A 263 -1.01 14.87 18.71
N GLY A 264 -1.91 13.91 18.54
CA GLY A 264 -2.24 12.89 19.51
C GLY A 264 -1.15 11.83 19.60
N ILE A 265 -0.70 11.52 20.81
CA ILE A 265 0.13 10.35 21.10
C ILE A 265 -0.74 9.34 21.83
N VAL A 266 -0.90 8.15 21.26
CA VAL A 266 -1.73 7.09 21.81
C VAL A 266 -0.94 6.32 22.86
N LYS A 267 -1.40 6.33 24.08
CA LYS A 267 -0.74 5.67 25.21
C LYS A 267 -0.64 4.16 24.98
N GLU A 268 -1.72 3.51 24.58
CA GLU A 268 -1.80 2.07 24.36
C GLU A 268 -0.79 1.59 23.30
N PHE A 269 -0.54 2.37 22.25
CA PHE A 269 0.45 2.03 21.23
C PHE A 269 1.90 2.17 21.74
N MET A 270 2.15 3.17 22.59
CA MET A 270 3.50 3.42 23.14
C MET A 270 3.87 2.44 24.26
N GLU A 271 2.88 1.82 24.90
CA GLU A 271 3.05 0.83 25.98
C GLU A 271 2.82 -0.62 25.50
N ALA A 272 2.54 -0.82 24.20
CA ALA A 272 2.18 -2.13 23.65
C ALA A 272 3.30 -3.17 23.81
N ASP A 273 2.90 -4.39 24.18
CA ASP A 273 3.79 -5.53 24.22
C ASP A 273 4.38 -5.82 22.82
N GLY A 274 5.69 -6.09 22.77
CA GLY A 274 6.39 -6.39 21.52
C GLY A 274 6.88 -5.15 20.73
N LEU A 275 6.55 -3.92 21.16
CA LEU A 275 7.15 -2.71 20.61
C LEU A 275 8.63 -2.64 20.99
N THR A 276 9.53 -2.74 20.00
CA THR A 276 10.98 -2.67 20.22
C THR A 276 11.41 -1.26 20.65
N GLU A 277 12.48 -1.18 21.44
CA GLU A 277 12.93 0.12 21.98
C GLU A 277 13.39 1.05 20.86
N GLU A 278 14.08 0.55 19.84
CA GLU A 278 14.50 1.37 18.69
C GLU A 278 13.32 2.01 17.93
N VAL A 279 12.17 1.32 17.80
CA VAL A 279 10.96 1.87 17.19
C VAL A 279 10.31 2.90 18.12
N ARG A 280 10.24 2.61 19.41
CA ARG A 280 9.73 3.54 20.42
C ARG A 280 10.52 4.85 20.42
N GLU A 281 11.87 4.76 20.49
CA GLU A 281 12.75 5.91 20.46
C GLU A 281 12.55 6.77 19.20
N ARG A 282 12.51 6.15 18.01
CA ARG A 282 12.31 6.87 16.74
C ARG A 282 10.95 7.56 16.68
N THR A 283 9.90 6.92 17.23
CA THR A 283 8.57 7.54 17.29
C THR A 283 8.58 8.78 18.20
N LEU A 284 9.23 8.70 19.36
CA LEU A 284 9.35 9.83 20.27
C LEU A 284 10.24 10.95 19.70
N GLU A 285 11.30 10.61 18.96
CA GLU A 285 12.13 11.58 18.24
C GLU A 285 11.29 12.33 17.18
N ALA A 286 10.44 11.63 16.41
CA ALA A 286 9.54 12.25 15.45
C ALA A 286 8.55 13.21 16.14
N ALA A 287 7.95 12.79 17.26
CA ALA A 287 7.08 13.66 18.06
C ALA A 287 7.80 14.91 18.55
N ALA A 288 9.05 14.77 19.04
CA ALA A 288 9.86 15.91 19.51
C ALA A 288 10.19 16.90 18.38
N LYS A 289 10.49 16.40 17.16
CA LYS A 289 10.72 17.24 15.97
C LYS A 289 9.47 18.04 15.59
N LEU A 290 8.28 17.40 15.60
CA LEU A 290 7.03 18.09 15.34
C LEU A 290 6.72 19.16 16.37
N LYS A 291 7.00 18.91 17.65
CA LYS A 291 6.90 19.91 18.71
C LYS A 291 7.83 21.09 18.47
N ALA A 292 9.08 20.82 18.06
CA ALA A 292 10.03 21.86 17.72
C ALA A 292 9.61 22.68 16.49
N ALA A 293 8.88 22.08 15.56
CA ALA A 293 8.26 22.77 14.40
C ALA A 293 7.00 23.57 14.76
N GLY A 294 6.57 23.59 16.02
CA GLY A 294 5.46 24.40 16.52
C GLY A 294 4.13 23.67 16.68
N ALA A 295 4.09 22.35 16.52
CA ALA A 295 2.91 21.55 16.83
C ALA A 295 2.78 21.31 18.35
N GLU A 296 1.56 21.05 18.80
CA GLU A 296 1.24 20.72 20.20
C GLU A 296 1.07 19.20 20.34
N LEU A 297 1.79 18.59 21.30
CA LEU A 297 1.60 17.18 21.62
C LEU A 297 0.51 17.00 22.67
N VAL A 298 -0.45 16.12 22.40
CA VAL A 298 -1.60 15.81 23.26
C VAL A 298 -1.66 14.31 23.50
N GLU A 299 -1.79 13.89 24.75
CA GLU A 299 -2.05 12.49 25.07
C GLU A 299 -3.51 12.14 24.75
N VAL A 300 -3.72 11.03 24.03
CA VAL A 300 -5.03 10.48 23.68
C VAL A 300 -5.07 8.99 23.98
N GLU A 301 -6.25 8.46 24.20
CA GLU A 301 -6.50 7.06 24.52
C GLU A 301 -7.42 6.44 23.48
N LEU A 302 -7.19 5.14 23.17
CA LEU A 302 -8.04 4.29 22.34
C LEU A 302 -8.40 3.01 23.13
N PRO A 303 -9.31 3.09 24.10
CA PRO A 303 -9.52 2.05 25.11
C PRO A 303 -9.90 0.66 24.56
N HIS A 304 -10.41 0.58 23.32
CA HIS A 304 -10.83 -0.68 22.71
C HIS A 304 -9.85 -1.19 21.64
N VAL A 305 -8.68 -0.53 21.46
CA VAL A 305 -7.75 -0.86 20.38
C VAL A 305 -7.15 -2.27 20.50
N ASP A 306 -6.99 -2.79 21.69
CA ASP A 306 -6.52 -4.15 21.96
C ASP A 306 -7.44 -5.23 21.37
N ALA A 307 -8.72 -4.94 21.20
CA ALA A 307 -9.67 -5.83 20.56
C ALA A 307 -9.65 -5.79 19.03
N ALA A 308 -8.88 -4.86 18.43
CA ALA A 308 -8.89 -4.64 16.99
C ALA A 308 -8.43 -5.86 16.20
N ILE A 309 -7.35 -6.52 16.64
CA ILE A 309 -6.84 -7.74 15.99
C ILE A 309 -7.92 -8.82 15.98
N SER A 310 -8.53 -9.10 17.13
CA SER A 310 -9.57 -10.10 17.26
C SER A 310 -10.79 -9.79 16.39
N ALA A 311 -11.23 -8.54 16.36
CA ALA A 311 -12.34 -8.10 15.52
C ALA A 311 -12.01 -8.24 14.03
N TYR A 312 -10.80 -7.83 13.60
CA TYR A 312 -10.35 -7.93 12.22
C TYR A 312 -10.28 -9.38 11.73
N TYR A 313 -9.74 -10.30 12.56
CA TYR A 313 -9.63 -11.71 12.20
C TYR A 313 -10.95 -12.50 12.32
N VAL A 314 -12.02 -11.84 12.72
CA VAL A 314 -13.41 -12.29 12.52
C VAL A 314 -13.98 -11.67 11.24
N LEU A 315 -13.94 -10.35 11.11
CA LEU A 315 -14.58 -9.61 10.00
C LEU A 315 -13.92 -9.92 8.66
N GLY A 316 -12.59 -9.83 8.58
CA GLY A 316 -11.83 -10.05 7.35
C GLY A 316 -12.07 -11.43 6.71
N PRO A 317 -11.90 -12.54 7.43
CA PRO A 317 -12.20 -13.88 6.90
C PRO A 317 -13.65 -14.06 6.46
N CYS A 318 -14.63 -13.47 7.16
CA CYS A 318 -16.03 -13.52 6.76
C CYS A 318 -16.27 -12.84 5.40
N GLU A 319 -15.67 -11.67 5.20
CA GLU A 319 -15.76 -10.96 3.92
C GLU A 319 -14.96 -11.68 2.83
N ALA A 320 -13.77 -12.19 3.15
CA ALA A 320 -12.95 -12.98 2.24
C ALA A 320 -13.68 -14.24 1.75
N PHE A 321 -14.34 -14.98 2.64
CA PHE A 321 -15.14 -16.14 2.27
C PHE A 321 -16.21 -15.76 1.22
N SER A 322 -16.92 -14.67 1.45
CA SER A 322 -17.93 -14.16 0.50
C SER A 322 -17.31 -13.70 -0.82
N ASN A 323 -16.21 -12.91 -0.74
CA ASN A 323 -15.57 -12.33 -1.92
C ASN A 323 -14.89 -13.38 -2.81
N LEU A 324 -14.22 -14.38 -2.21
CA LEU A 324 -13.51 -15.42 -2.95
C LEU A 324 -14.44 -16.57 -3.44
N ALA A 325 -15.73 -16.55 -3.08
CA ALA A 325 -16.71 -17.49 -3.59
C ALA A 325 -16.91 -17.41 -5.13
N ARG A 326 -16.59 -16.23 -5.71
CA ARG A 326 -16.69 -16.00 -7.18
C ARG A 326 -15.65 -16.76 -7.99
N PHE A 327 -14.55 -17.20 -7.39
CA PHE A 327 -13.51 -17.99 -8.05
C PHE A 327 -13.92 -19.46 -8.02
N ASP A 328 -14.75 -19.82 -9.00
CA ASP A 328 -15.52 -21.04 -9.06
C ASP A 328 -15.04 -22.02 -10.14
N SER A 329 -13.94 -21.72 -10.81
CA SER A 329 -13.37 -22.54 -11.90
C SER A 329 -14.25 -22.66 -13.18
N VAL A 330 -15.37 -21.93 -13.27
CA VAL A 330 -16.33 -22.06 -14.37
C VAL A 330 -16.19 -20.90 -15.36
N ARG A 331 -16.11 -19.67 -14.86
CA ARG A 331 -16.17 -18.47 -15.70
C ARG A 331 -14.78 -17.94 -16.07
N TYR A 332 -13.81 -18.07 -15.18
CA TYR A 332 -12.42 -17.60 -15.34
C TYR A 332 -11.53 -18.21 -14.24
N GLY A 333 -10.23 -18.08 -14.42
CA GLY A 333 -9.22 -18.60 -13.50
C GLY A 333 -8.92 -20.08 -13.75
N LEU A 334 -8.22 -20.70 -12.77
CA LEU A 334 -7.84 -22.10 -12.85
C LEU A 334 -9.05 -23.03 -12.93
N CYS A 335 -9.09 -23.87 -13.95
CA CYS A 335 -10.05 -24.95 -14.11
C CYS A 335 -9.30 -26.28 -14.15
N ASP A 336 -9.50 -27.12 -13.14
CA ASP A 336 -8.97 -28.48 -13.15
C ASP A 336 -10.00 -29.41 -13.80
N GLU A 337 -9.77 -29.70 -15.08
CA GLU A 337 -10.68 -30.51 -15.92
C GLU A 337 -10.56 -32.00 -15.62
N GLY A 338 -11.53 -32.77 -16.13
CA GLY A 338 -11.51 -34.25 -16.06
C GLY A 338 -12.25 -34.85 -14.88
N HIS A 339 -13.01 -34.04 -14.14
CA HIS A 339 -13.87 -34.51 -13.05
C HIS A 339 -15.23 -35.04 -13.57
N LYS A 340 -15.84 -35.95 -12.80
CA LYS A 340 -17.11 -36.59 -13.19
C LYS A 340 -18.31 -35.64 -13.09
N ASP A 341 -18.21 -34.63 -12.24
CA ASP A 341 -19.27 -33.67 -11.97
C ASP A 341 -18.69 -32.29 -11.58
N LEU A 342 -19.57 -31.29 -11.55
CA LEU A 342 -19.20 -29.90 -11.19
C LEU A 342 -18.66 -29.77 -9.76
N GLY A 343 -19.17 -30.58 -8.82
CA GLY A 343 -18.68 -30.57 -7.44
C GLY A 343 -17.19 -30.94 -7.35
N GLY A 344 -16.81 -32.04 -8.00
CA GLY A 344 -15.42 -32.49 -8.08
C GLY A 344 -14.51 -31.47 -8.78
N GLN A 345 -14.99 -30.81 -9.84
CA GLN A 345 -14.28 -29.72 -10.52
C GLN A 345 -14.04 -28.53 -9.57
N TYR A 346 -15.06 -28.11 -8.84
CA TYR A 346 -14.95 -27.04 -7.83
C TYR A 346 -13.93 -27.36 -6.75
N GLU A 347 -14.07 -28.54 -6.12
CA GLU A 347 -13.20 -28.96 -5.03
C GLU A 347 -11.74 -29.02 -5.49
N SER A 348 -11.46 -29.65 -6.61
CA SER A 348 -10.11 -29.82 -7.11
C SER A 348 -9.47 -28.51 -7.56
N SER A 349 -10.17 -27.68 -8.33
CA SER A 349 -9.65 -26.39 -8.79
C SER A 349 -9.32 -25.46 -7.63
N ARG A 350 -10.23 -25.34 -6.65
CA ARG A 350 -9.99 -24.51 -5.46
C ARG A 350 -8.90 -25.09 -4.56
N ALA A 351 -8.80 -26.42 -4.43
CA ALA A 351 -7.75 -27.07 -3.68
C ALA A 351 -6.36 -26.86 -4.29
N LYS A 352 -6.24 -26.82 -5.61
CA LYS A 352 -4.98 -26.59 -6.32
C LYS A 352 -4.65 -25.10 -6.46
N GLY A 353 -5.66 -24.25 -6.73
CA GLY A 353 -5.48 -22.85 -7.05
C GLY A 353 -5.19 -21.97 -5.85
N PHE A 354 -5.83 -22.20 -4.71
CA PHE A 354 -5.58 -21.41 -3.49
C PHE A 354 -4.42 -21.97 -2.65
N GLY A 355 -3.58 -21.08 -2.16
CA GLY A 355 -2.53 -21.37 -1.20
C GLY A 355 -3.05 -21.64 0.23
N PRO A 356 -2.15 -22.02 1.16
CA PRO A 356 -2.54 -22.41 2.52
C PRO A 356 -3.26 -21.31 3.31
N GLU A 357 -2.78 -20.06 3.23
CA GLU A 357 -3.39 -18.95 3.98
C GLU A 357 -4.76 -18.57 3.42
N ALA A 358 -4.91 -18.51 2.09
CA ALA A 358 -6.21 -18.27 1.46
C ALA A 358 -7.25 -19.32 1.88
N LYS A 359 -6.88 -20.62 1.87
CA LYS A 359 -7.73 -21.70 2.36
C LYS A 359 -8.12 -21.52 3.81
N ARG A 360 -7.16 -21.16 4.68
CA ARG A 360 -7.41 -20.91 6.11
C ARG A 360 -8.45 -19.81 6.30
N ARG A 361 -8.29 -18.65 5.61
CA ARG A 361 -9.22 -17.53 5.68
C ARG A 361 -10.62 -17.90 5.17
N ILE A 362 -10.70 -18.61 4.05
CA ILE A 362 -11.97 -19.07 3.48
C ILE A 362 -12.68 -20.03 4.46
N MET A 363 -11.97 -21.01 5.02
CA MET A 363 -12.55 -21.97 5.97
C MET A 363 -12.98 -21.29 7.27
N LEU A 364 -12.16 -20.40 7.81
CA LEU A 364 -12.49 -19.63 9.01
C LEU A 364 -13.74 -18.75 8.79
N GLY A 365 -13.81 -18.04 7.65
CA GLY A 365 -14.96 -17.22 7.30
C GLY A 365 -16.25 -18.02 7.16
N SER A 366 -16.17 -19.18 6.50
CA SER A 366 -17.31 -20.12 6.38
C SER A 366 -17.82 -20.57 7.76
N TYR A 367 -16.90 -20.92 8.67
CA TYR A 367 -17.25 -21.33 10.04
C TYR A 367 -17.89 -20.18 10.81
N LEU A 368 -17.28 -18.98 10.79
CA LEU A 368 -17.75 -17.81 11.51
C LEU A 368 -19.13 -17.31 11.06
N LEU A 369 -19.51 -17.54 9.79
CA LEU A 369 -20.83 -17.18 9.24
C LEU A 369 -21.87 -18.30 9.39
N SER A 370 -21.50 -19.47 9.94
CA SER A 370 -22.44 -20.58 10.12
C SER A 370 -23.46 -20.30 11.23
N ALA A 371 -24.62 -20.98 11.17
CA ALA A 371 -25.69 -20.87 12.14
C ALA A 371 -25.21 -21.23 13.57
N GLY A 372 -25.54 -20.39 14.55
CA GLY A 372 -25.14 -20.54 15.95
C GLY A 372 -23.70 -20.08 16.27
N VAL A 373 -22.90 -19.77 15.25
CA VAL A 373 -21.54 -19.20 15.40
C VAL A 373 -21.55 -17.70 15.09
N TYR A 374 -22.36 -17.30 14.10
CA TYR A 374 -22.50 -15.90 13.67
C TYR A 374 -22.82 -14.96 14.83
N GLU A 375 -23.83 -15.29 15.65
CA GLU A 375 -24.26 -14.48 16.80
C GLU A 375 -23.19 -14.43 17.88
N LYS A 376 -22.33 -15.44 17.95
CA LYS A 376 -21.30 -15.54 18.98
C LYS A 376 -20.04 -14.76 18.66
N TYR A 377 -19.67 -14.62 17.36
CA TYR A 377 -18.40 -14.02 16.95
C TYR A 377 -18.57 -12.85 16.00
N TYR A 378 -19.32 -13.00 14.90
CA TYR A 378 -19.43 -11.93 13.90
C TYR A 378 -20.18 -10.72 14.42
N TYR A 379 -21.33 -10.94 15.07
CA TYR A 379 -22.11 -9.84 15.63
C TYR A 379 -21.34 -9.05 16.71
N PRO A 380 -20.68 -9.68 17.71
CA PRO A 380 -19.82 -8.96 18.64
C PRO A 380 -18.65 -8.23 17.97
N ALA A 381 -18.03 -8.80 16.93
CA ALA A 381 -16.96 -8.12 16.19
C ALA A 381 -17.44 -6.81 15.54
N GLN A 382 -18.68 -6.78 15.02
CA GLN A 382 -19.29 -5.54 14.50
C GLN A 382 -19.56 -4.52 15.62
N GLN A 383 -19.90 -4.96 16.81
CA GLN A 383 -20.06 -4.08 17.98
C GLN A 383 -18.71 -3.48 18.40
N VAL A 384 -17.65 -4.30 18.44
CA VAL A 384 -16.28 -3.85 18.71
C VAL A 384 -15.83 -2.85 17.66
N ARG A 385 -16.13 -3.07 16.37
CA ARG A 385 -15.88 -2.10 15.29
C ARG A 385 -16.48 -0.73 15.62
N THR A 386 -17.71 -0.69 16.11
CA THR A 386 -18.38 0.56 16.51
C THR A 386 -17.65 1.25 17.66
N LEU A 387 -17.22 0.50 18.67
CA LEU A 387 -16.48 1.04 19.81
C LEU A 387 -15.12 1.61 19.38
N ILE A 388 -14.37 0.90 18.57
CA ILE A 388 -13.09 1.39 18.00
C ILE A 388 -13.30 2.68 17.19
N THR A 389 -14.38 2.75 16.38
CA THR A 389 -14.70 3.96 15.63
C THR A 389 -15.01 5.14 16.55
N GLN A 390 -15.71 4.89 17.67
CA GLN A 390 -15.99 5.90 18.69
C GLN A 390 -14.73 6.38 19.41
N ASP A 391 -13.78 5.48 19.71
CA ASP A 391 -12.49 5.84 20.30
C ASP A 391 -11.75 6.85 19.42
N TYR A 392 -11.61 6.55 18.11
CA TYR A 392 -11.01 7.49 17.18
C TYR A 392 -11.75 8.82 17.09
N THR A 393 -13.09 8.80 17.04
CA THR A 393 -13.90 10.02 17.02
C THR A 393 -13.63 10.88 18.25
N SER A 394 -13.60 10.28 19.44
CA SER A 394 -13.31 10.98 20.70
C SER A 394 -11.87 11.49 20.78
N ALA A 395 -10.90 10.73 20.25
CA ALA A 395 -9.51 11.16 20.20
C ALA A 395 -9.35 12.40 19.30
N TYR A 396 -10.05 12.45 18.17
CA TYR A 396 -9.99 13.58 17.23
C TYR A 396 -10.74 14.85 17.71
N GLU A 397 -11.51 14.80 18.77
CA GLU A 397 -11.96 16.01 19.47
C GLU A 397 -10.78 16.76 20.13
N LYS A 398 -9.73 16.01 20.51
CA LYS A 398 -8.57 16.53 21.23
C LYS A 398 -7.38 16.82 20.30
N CYS A 399 -7.27 16.14 19.15
CA CYS A 399 -6.13 16.26 18.23
C CYS A 399 -6.57 16.32 16.77
N ASP A 400 -5.69 16.79 15.90
CA ASP A 400 -5.94 16.96 14.46
C ASP A 400 -5.35 15.79 13.66
N VAL A 401 -4.28 15.15 14.18
CA VAL A 401 -3.62 13.95 13.65
C VAL A 401 -3.09 13.14 14.83
N ILE A 402 -3.12 11.82 14.72
CA ILE A 402 -2.46 10.92 15.67
C ILE A 402 -1.14 10.45 15.07
N LEU A 403 -0.07 10.47 15.87
CA LEU A 403 1.24 9.91 15.56
C LEU A 403 1.43 8.60 16.35
N ALA A 404 1.85 7.54 15.67
CA ALA A 404 2.08 6.23 16.26
C ALA A 404 3.22 5.48 15.53
N PRO A 405 3.76 4.38 16.08
CA PRO A 405 4.58 3.44 15.31
C PRO A 405 3.79 2.85 14.14
N ALA A 406 4.42 2.61 12.99
CA ALA A 406 3.79 1.92 11.86
C ALA A 406 3.84 0.39 12.01
N SER A 407 4.85 -0.13 12.70
CA SER A 407 5.04 -1.55 13.02
C SER A 407 5.74 -1.67 14.37
N PRO A 408 5.55 -2.77 15.11
CA PRO A 408 6.22 -2.95 16.40
C PRO A 408 7.74 -3.17 16.28
N ARG A 409 8.25 -3.52 15.11
CA ARG A 409 9.65 -3.86 14.85
C ARG A 409 10.05 -3.50 13.43
N THR A 410 11.35 -3.56 13.13
CA THR A 410 11.90 -3.49 11.79
C THR A 410 11.65 -4.78 11.01
N ALA A 411 11.99 -4.80 9.70
CA ALA A 411 11.80 -5.97 8.84
C ALA A 411 12.48 -7.23 9.43
N PHE A 412 11.76 -8.34 9.49
CA PHE A 412 12.23 -9.63 9.98
C PHE A 412 12.73 -10.52 8.83
N LYS A 413 13.46 -11.58 9.16
CA LYS A 413 14.01 -12.52 8.16
C LYS A 413 12.94 -13.47 7.63
N PHE A 414 13.14 -13.96 6.41
CA PHE A 414 12.29 -15.00 5.83
C PHE A 414 12.20 -16.21 6.77
N GLY A 415 10.99 -16.73 6.98
CA GLY A 415 10.71 -17.88 7.83
C GLY A 415 10.92 -17.66 9.34
N GLU A 416 11.27 -16.45 9.79
CA GLU A 416 11.44 -16.13 11.23
C GLU A 416 10.12 -16.24 11.98
N ILE A 417 9.00 -15.87 11.35
CA ILE A 417 7.67 -15.94 11.94
C ILE A 417 6.86 -17.02 11.22
N SER A 418 6.80 -18.21 11.82
CA SER A 418 6.06 -19.35 11.27
C SER A 418 4.65 -19.52 11.85
N ASP A 419 4.41 -18.96 13.04
CA ASP A 419 3.09 -18.99 13.68
C ASP A 419 2.19 -17.88 13.15
N PRO A 420 1.00 -18.22 12.59
CA PRO A 420 0.08 -17.23 12.04
C PRO A 420 -0.38 -16.18 13.05
N ALA A 421 -0.59 -16.54 14.32
CA ALA A 421 -1.02 -15.58 15.33
C ALA A 421 0.05 -14.53 15.62
N THR A 422 1.33 -14.95 15.65
CA THR A 422 2.47 -14.05 15.78
C THR A 422 2.62 -13.13 14.55
N MET A 423 2.38 -13.67 13.34
CA MET A 423 2.38 -12.85 12.11
C MET A 423 1.31 -11.76 12.18
N TYR A 424 0.13 -12.07 12.72
CA TYR A 424 -0.97 -11.11 12.86
C TYR A 424 -0.64 -9.94 13.78
N LEU A 425 0.25 -10.12 14.75
CA LEU A 425 0.72 -9.06 15.64
C LEU A 425 1.60 -8.02 14.91
N SER A 426 2.13 -8.34 13.74
CA SER A 426 2.87 -7.36 12.92
C SER A 426 2.03 -6.15 12.51
N ASP A 427 0.70 -6.31 12.46
CA ASP A 427 -0.25 -5.27 12.05
C ASP A 427 -1.00 -4.63 13.24
N VAL A 428 -0.54 -4.84 14.48
CA VAL A 428 -1.21 -4.39 15.71
C VAL A 428 -1.51 -2.89 15.71
N PHE A 429 -0.63 -2.06 15.13
CA PHE A 429 -0.79 -0.61 15.10
C PHE A 429 -1.57 -0.09 13.89
N THR A 430 -1.84 -0.94 12.91
CA THR A 430 -2.44 -0.50 11.65
C THR A 430 -3.90 -0.92 11.48
N ILE A 431 -4.27 -2.09 12.01
CA ILE A 431 -5.59 -2.73 11.82
C ILE A 431 -6.75 -1.86 12.33
N SER A 432 -6.62 -1.25 13.50
CA SER A 432 -7.70 -0.47 14.12
C SER A 432 -8.17 0.68 13.23
N LEU A 433 -7.25 1.28 12.48
CA LEU A 433 -7.55 2.37 11.57
C LEU A 433 -8.38 1.93 10.35
N ASN A 434 -8.15 0.70 9.83
CA ASN A 434 -9.00 0.14 8.77
C ASN A 434 -10.41 -0.15 9.28
N ILE A 435 -10.51 -0.68 10.50
CA ILE A 435 -11.79 -0.95 11.18
C ILE A 435 -12.61 0.35 11.31
N ALA A 436 -11.96 1.45 11.69
CA ALA A 436 -12.58 2.76 11.82
C ALA A 436 -12.81 3.49 10.49
N GLY A 437 -12.11 3.09 9.41
CA GLY A 437 -12.24 3.70 8.08
C GLY A 437 -11.49 5.02 7.89
N ASN A 438 -10.63 5.42 8.82
CA ASN A 438 -9.87 6.66 8.80
C ASN A 438 -8.67 6.63 7.84
N GLY A 439 -8.13 7.79 7.46
CA GLY A 439 -6.90 7.92 6.68
C GLY A 439 -5.65 7.62 7.50
N GLY A 440 -4.63 7.05 6.87
CA GLY A 440 -3.32 6.75 7.48
C GLY A 440 -2.17 6.85 6.50
N MET A 441 -1.03 7.32 6.96
CA MET A 441 0.21 7.42 6.18
C MET A 441 1.36 6.87 7.01
N SER A 442 2.18 6.00 6.43
CA SER A 442 3.49 5.67 6.98
C SER A 442 4.56 6.51 6.29
N MET A 443 5.51 7.00 7.06
CA MET A 443 6.67 7.70 6.53
C MET A 443 7.94 7.34 7.30
N PRO A 444 9.11 7.37 6.64
CA PRO A 444 10.38 7.08 7.30
C PRO A 444 10.71 8.09 8.39
N CYS A 445 11.24 7.60 9.52
CA CYS A 445 11.75 8.43 10.60
C CYS A 445 13.21 8.10 10.99
N GLY A 446 13.94 7.47 10.07
CA GLY A 446 15.34 7.10 10.22
C GLY A 446 15.55 5.60 10.29
N LEU A 447 16.79 5.18 10.54
CA LEU A 447 17.18 3.79 10.68
C LEU A 447 17.22 3.38 12.15
N GLY A 448 16.86 2.13 12.44
CA GLY A 448 17.02 1.51 13.74
C GLY A 448 18.48 1.55 14.20
N ARG A 449 18.73 1.87 15.46
CA ARG A 449 20.09 1.94 15.99
C ARG A 449 20.73 0.57 16.18
N GLU A 450 19.91 -0.44 16.43
CA GLU A 450 20.35 -1.82 16.63
C GLU A 450 20.41 -2.59 15.31
N THR A 451 19.39 -2.40 14.47
CA THR A 451 19.23 -3.19 13.25
C THR A 451 19.85 -2.53 12.01
N GLY A 452 20.02 -1.21 11.99
CA GLY A 452 20.41 -0.47 10.78
C GLY A 452 19.33 -0.42 9.69
N LEU A 453 18.12 -0.92 9.96
CA LEU A 453 17.02 -1.03 9.03
C LEU A 453 16.04 0.16 9.16
N PRO A 454 15.26 0.45 8.11
CA PRO A 454 14.28 1.52 8.16
C PRO A 454 13.23 1.34 9.26
N ILE A 455 12.84 2.46 9.86
CA ILE A 455 11.71 2.57 10.78
C ILE A 455 10.77 3.65 10.24
N GLY A 456 9.48 3.34 10.20
CA GLY A 456 8.42 4.27 9.86
C GLY A 456 7.55 4.62 11.05
N VAL A 457 7.12 5.87 11.10
CA VAL A 457 5.98 6.30 11.93
C VAL A 457 4.74 6.37 11.07
N GLN A 458 3.57 6.14 11.68
CA GLN A 458 2.31 6.40 10.98
C GLN A 458 1.62 7.65 11.52
N LEU A 459 1.04 8.40 10.60
CA LEU A 459 0.16 9.52 10.83
C LEU A 459 -1.26 9.08 10.52
N MET A 460 -2.21 9.37 11.40
CA MET A 460 -3.61 8.98 11.25
C MET A 460 -4.50 10.20 11.35
N SER A 461 -5.40 10.41 10.39
CA SER A 461 -6.31 11.56 10.33
C SER A 461 -7.75 11.20 10.58
N PRO A 462 -8.58 12.15 11.01
CA PRO A 462 -10.03 12.00 10.94
C PRO A 462 -10.48 11.70 9.50
N GLN A 463 -11.61 11.02 9.35
CA GLN A 463 -12.16 10.74 8.03
C GLN A 463 -12.31 12.03 7.21
N PHE A 464 -11.86 11.98 5.97
CA PHE A 464 -11.90 13.10 5.00
C PHE A 464 -11.14 14.36 5.43
N LYS A 465 -10.14 14.20 6.30
CA LYS A 465 -9.16 15.22 6.69
C LYS A 465 -7.73 14.76 6.38
N ASP A 466 -7.61 13.95 5.37
CA ASP A 466 -6.34 13.30 4.98
C ASP A 466 -5.25 14.32 4.66
N GLU A 467 -5.61 15.55 4.21
CA GLU A 467 -4.66 16.64 3.99
C GLU A 467 -3.84 16.99 5.25
N ASN A 468 -4.40 16.80 6.44
CA ASN A 468 -3.68 17.04 7.69
C ASN A 468 -2.45 16.15 7.83
N MET A 469 -2.52 14.89 7.36
CA MET A 469 -1.35 13.98 7.38
C MET A 469 -0.23 14.51 6.50
N PHE A 470 -0.56 15.03 5.31
CA PHE A 470 0.43 15.57 4.39
C PHE A 470 1.15 16.82 4.95
N ARG A 471 0.43 17.69 5.66
CA ARG A 471 1.03 18.83 6.38
C ARG A 471 2.07 18.36 7.40
N ILE A 472 1.69 17.39 8.26
CA ILE A 472 2.56 16.85 9.30
C ILE A 472 3.74 16.09 8.67
N ALA A 473 3.47 15.26 7.65
CA ALA A 473 4.50 14.49 6.97
C ALA A 473 5.56 15.38 6.31
N MET A 474 5.15 16.48 5.67
CA MET A 474 6.09 17.46 5.10
C MET A 474 7.00 18.11 6.15
N ALA A 475 6.48 18.37 7.35
CA ALA A 475 7.31 18.89 8.44
C ALA A 475 8.36 17.85 8.89
N LEU A 476 7.98 16.57 8.97
CA LEU A 476 8.91 15.50 9.27
C LEU A 476 9.90 15.25 8.12
N GLU A 477 9.45 15.29 6.86
CA GLU A 477 10.35 15.12 5.71
C GLU A 477 11.43 16.22 5.63
N LYS A 478 11.12 17.45 6.01
CA LYS A 478 12.13 18.53 6.14
C LYS A 478 13.23 18.19 7.16
N GLU A 479 12.91 17.41 8.18
CA GLU A 479 13.84 17.03 9.25
C GLU A 479 14.64 15.76 8.94
N TYR A 480 14.04 14.81 8.23
CA TYR A 480 14.64 13.51 7.92
C TYR A 480 15.20 13.43 6.50
N GLY A 481 14.76 14.31 5.60
CA GLY A 481 15.03 14.25 4.17
C GLY A 481 14.07 13.31 3.44
N THR A 482 14.09 13.39 2.11
CA THR A 482 13.40 12.46 1.22
C THR A 482 14.01 11.06 1.35
N ALA A 483 13.18 10.02 1.30
CA ALA A 483 13.64 8.64 1.36
C ALA A 483 14.61 8.33 0.21
N PRO A 484 15.83 7.85 0.50
CA PRO A 484 16.77 7.47 -0.54
C PRO A 484 16.33 6.17 -1.23
N VAL A 485 16.84 5.91 -2.43
CA VAL A 485 16.88 4.55 -2.97
C VAL A 485 17.78 3.69 -2.07
N ALA A 486 17.38 2.42 -1.85
CA ALA A 486 18.16 1.52 -1.01
C ALA A 486 19.61 1.40 -1.54
N PRO A 487 20.62 1.38 -0.65
CA PRO A 487 22.02 1.62 -1.03
C PRO A 487 22.60 0.68 -2.10
N GLU A 488 22.09 -0.56 -2.19
CA GLU A 488 22.53 -1.54 -3.19
C GLU A 488 21.99 -1.21 -4.61
N PHE A 489 20.89 -0.46 -4.68
CA PHE A 489 20.14 -0.20 -5.91
C PHE A 489 20.24 1.26 -6.41
N SER A 490 20.94 2.14 -5.69
CA SER A 490 21.17 3.52 -6.13
C SER A 490 22.01 3.55 -7.42
N ASP A 491 21.81 4.57 -8.25
CA ASP A 491 22.48 4.74 -9.54
C ASP A 491 23.98 4.46 -9.48
N GLY A 492 24.44 3.61 -10.38
CA GLY A 492 25.83 3.14 -10.50
C GLY A 492 26.17 1.84 -9.76
N LYS A 493 25.22 1.25 -8.99
CA LYS A 493 25.45 0.00 -8.25
C LYS A 493 24.49 -1.14 -8.63
N ALA A 494 23.40 -0.87 -9.32
CA ALA A 494 22.35 -1.85 -9.63
C ALA A 494 22.77 -2.99 -10.58
N GLY A 495 24.04 -3.14 -10.90
CA GLY A 495 24.59 -4.19 -11.78
C GLY A 495 25.81 -4.92 -11.22
N GLU A 496 26.28 -4.60 -10.01
CA GLU A 496 27.35 -5.32 -9.32
C GLU A 496 26.74 -6.37 -8.37
#